data_9f37e264c870febcfdd64bc5f2b11cd0
#
_entry.id   9f37e264c870febcfdd64bc5f2b11cd0
#
_cell.length_a   1.000
_cell.length_b   1.000
_cell.length_c   1.000
_cell.angle_alpha   90.00
_cell.angle_beta   90.00
_cell.angle_gamma   90.00
#
_symmetry.space_group_name_H-M   'P 1'
#
loop_
_entity.id
_entity.type
_entity.pdbx_description
1 polymer ?
#
loop_
_entity_poly.entity_id
_entity_poly.type
_entity_poly.pdbx_seq_one_letter_code
_entity_poly.pdbx_strand_id
1 'polypeptide(L)'
;MRLFLAESCDDAPASVLLEVWLWWDGSLSFPGRPRSHPNFPRRDLLRYADDPHHRLRQPALDDPDSTPELVERFSRDPHWEVRRRAAEDPRLSTASAVPLLDDPHEWVRVTAVRHGRLPARTLVRLLRDLRTVRDALVSPTLPVAVMRRMAEPSG
;
A
#
# COMPACT_ATOMS: atom_id res chain seq x y z
N MET A 1 -11.94 10.35 -23.28
CA MET A 1 -13.22 9.64 -23.01
C MET A 1 -13.04 8.48 -22.03
N ARG A 2 -12.15 7.48 -22.27
CA ARG A 2 -11.96 6.31 -21.37
C ARG A 2 -11.56 6.68 -19.96
N LEU A 3 -10.64 7.64 -19.79
CA LEU A 3 -10.23 8.14 -18.46
C LEU A 3 -11.42 8.73 -17.69
N PHE A 4 -12.21 9.57 -18.34
CA PHE A 4 -13.40 10.17 -17.73
C PHE A 4 -14.40 9.10 -17.27
N LEU A 5 -14.62 8.03 -18.06
CA LEU A 5 -15.45 6.90 -17.64
C LEU A 5 -14.90 6.22 -16.39
N ALA A 6 -13.60 5.97 -16.34
CA ALA A 6 -12.97 5.31 -15.20
C ALA A 6 -12.99 6.15 -13.92
N GLU A 7 -12.99 7.48 -14.03
CA GLU A 7 -12.97 8.40 -12.88
C GLU A 7 -14.38 8.79 -12.40
N SER A 8 -15.34 8.92 -13.30
CA SER A 8 -16.61 9.61 -13.03
C SER A 8 -17.85 8.75 -13.18
N CYS A 9 -17.78 7.59 -13.85
CA CYS A 9 -18.93 6.72 -14.05
C CYS A 9 -18.93 5.56 -13.06
N ASP A 10 -20.02 5.39 -12.32
CA ASP A 10 -20.17 4.29 -11.35
C ASP A 10 -20.37 2.93 -12.04
N ASP A 11 -20.81 2.90 -13.27
CA ASP A 11 -21.01 1.71 -14.12
C ASP A 11 -19.95 1.54 -15.19
N ALA A 12 -18.75 2.10 -14.98
CA ALA A 12 -17.65 1.90 -15.91
C ALA A 12 -17.36 0.41 -16.11
N PRO A 13 -17.21 -0.07 -17.37
CA PRO A 13 -16.91 -1.47 -17.65
C PRO A 13 -15.55 -1.89 -17.08
N ALA A 14 -15.46 -3.11 -16.54
CA ALA A 14 -14.24 -3.68 -15.98
C ALA A 14 -13.04 -3.63 -16.95
N SER A 15 -13.29 -3.87 -18.25
CA SER A 15 -12.26 -3.80 -19.30
C SER A 15 -11.67 -2.40 -19.46
N VAL A 16 -12.51 -1.37 -19.38
CA VAL A 16 -12.06 0.03 -19.46
C VAL A 16 -11.25 0.41 -18.23
N LEU A 17 -11.69 -0.02 -17.04
CA LEU A 17 -10.98 0.24 -15.78
C LEU A 17 -9.60 -0.40 -15.79
N LEU A 18 -9.47 -1.65 -16.21
CA LEU A 18 -8.19 -2.35 -16.30
C LEU A 18 -7.28 -1.70 -17.34
N GLU A 19 -7.82 -1.36 -18.52
CA GLU A 19 -7.06 -0.69 -19.57
C GLU A 19 -6.51 0.67 -19.10
N VAL A 20 -7.34 1.50 -18.45
CA VAL A 20 -6.91 2.79 -17.89
C VAL A 20 -5.85 2.60 -16.82
N TRP A 21 -6.02 1.63 -15.94
CA TRP A 21 -5.03 1.29 -14.92
C TRP A 21 -3.65 0.96 -15.52
N LEU A 22 -3.63 0.30 -16.68
CA LEU A 22 -2.41 -0.16 -17.32
C LEU A 22 -1.57 0.94 -17.96
N TRP A 23 -2.21 1.85 -18.67
CA TRP A 23 -1.49 2.80 -19.50
C TRP A 23 -1.47 4.24 -18.98
N TRP A 24 -2.30 4.57 -17.98
CA TRP A 24 -2.37 5.93 -17.47
C TRP A 24 -1.24 6.23 -16.46
N ASP A 25 -0.32 7.12 -16.88
CA ASP A 25 0.80 7.58 -16.05
C ASP A 25 0.54 8.92 -15.35
N GLY A 26 -0.56 9.58 -15.66
CA GLY A 26 -0.90 10.86 -15.10
C GLY A 26 -1.44 10.81 -13.68
N SER A 27 -1.68 12.00 -13.10
CA SER A 27 -2.44 12.14 -11.87
C SER A 27 -3.90 11.81 -12.12
N LEU A 28 -4.49 10.93 -11.32
CA LEU A 28 -5.92 10.68 -11.30
C LEU A 28 -6.57 11.63 -10.31
N SER A 29 -7.77 12.14 -10.63
CA SER A 29 -8.52 13.03 -9.74
C SER A 29 -8.86 12.37 -8.41
N PHE A 30 -9.03 11.05 -8.42
CA PHE A 30 -9.23 10.22 -7.24
C PHE A 30 -8.10 9.19 -7.12
N PRO A 31 -7.17 9.37 -6.16
CA PRO A 31 -6.10 8.41 -5.92
C PRO A 31 -6.64 6.99 -5.69
N GLY A 32 -6.08 6.03 -6.40
CA GLY A 32 -6.47 4.62 -6.31
C GLY A 32 -7.56 4.17 -7.29
N ARG A 33 -8.30 5.08 -7.94
CA ARG A 33 -9.10 4.71 -9.11
C ARG A 33 -8.19 4.48 -10.33
N PRO A 34 -8.52 3.57 -11.21
CA PRO A 34 -9.72 2.73 -11.29
C PRO A 34 -9.73 1.51 -10.36
N ARG A 35 -8.63 1.16 -9.71
CA ARG A 35 -8.50 -0.04 -8.85
C ARG A 35 -9.53 -0.08 -7.71
N SER A 36 -9.87 1.07 -7.11
CA SER A 36 -10.88 1.17 -6.05
C SER A 36 -12.33 1.15 -6.56
N HIS A 37 -12.54 1.14 -7.88
CA HIS A 37 -13.88 1.12 -8.46
C HIS A 37 -14.58 -0.21 -8.18
N PRO A 38 -15.91 -0.25 -7.87
CA PRO A 38 -16.64 -1.50 -7.60
C PRO A 38 -16.53 -2.53 -8.72
N ASN A 39 -16.56 -2.06 -9.98
CA ASN A 39 -16.49 -2.91 -11.17
C ASN A 39 -15.06 -3.26 -11.61
N PHE A 40 -14.02 -2.83 -10.86
CA PHE A 40 -12.65 -3.26 -11.17
C PHE A 40 -12.55 -4.78 -11.00
N PRO A 41 -11.93 -5.51 -11.94
CA PRO A 41 -11.85 -6.96 -11.85
C PRO A 41 -11.13 -7.39 -10.57
N ARG A 42 -11.69 -8.42 -9.90
CA ARG A 42 -11.15 -8.97 -8.64
C ARG A 42 -10.75 -10.43 -8.76
N ARG A 43 -10.97 -11.05 -9.90
CA ARG A 43 -10.63 -12.46 -10.17
C ARG A 43 -9.71 -12.55 -11.38
N ASP A 44 -9.01 -13.66 -11.49
CA ASP A 44 -8.05 -13.95 -12.56
C ASP A 44 -6.89 -12.94 -12.64
N LEU A 45 -6.61 -12.23 -11.54
CA LEU A 45 -5.55 -11.22 -11.47
C LEU A 45 -4.18 -11.84 -11.17
N LEU A 46 -4.14 -13.04 -10.59
CA LEU A 46 -2.90 -13.77 -10.33
C LEU A 46 -2.08 -14.05 -11.58
N ARG A 47 -2.71 -14.16 -12.75
CA ARG A 47 -2.01 -14.31 -14.04
C ARG A 47 -1.06 -13.14 -14.35
N TYR A 48 -1.23 -12.01 -13.70
CA TYR A 48 -0.39 -10.83 -13.86
C TYR A 48 0.73 -10.74 -12.83
N ALA A 49 0.84 -11.68 -11.89
CA ALA A 49 1.81 -11.60 -10.80
C ALA A 49 3.28 -11.55 -11.27
N ASP A 50 3.55 -12.07 -12.47
CA ASP A 50 4.89 -12.08 -13.08
C ASP A 50 4.98 -11.18 -14.32
N ASP A 51 4.00 -10.30 -14.53
CA ASP A 51 3.97 -9.40 -15.69
C ASP A 51 5.18 -8.42 -15.64
N PRO A 52 5.83 -8.15 -16.75
CA PRO A 52 6.94 -7.20 -16.83
C PRO A 52 6.51 -5.78 -16.39
N HIS A 53 5.25 -5.40 -16.61
CA HIS A 53 4.75 -4.10 -16.24
C HIS A 53 4.31 -4.06 -14.77
N HIS A 54 4.98 -3.27 -13.94
CA HIS A 54 4.74 -3.18 -12.49
C HIS A 54 3.27 -2.87 -12.11
N ARG A 55 2.55 -2.09 -12.92
CA ARG A 55 1.14 -1.79 -12.65
C ARG A 55 0.23 -2.99 -12.78
N LEU A 56 0.55 -3.94 -13.69
CA LEU A 56 -0.19 -5.19 -13.79
C LEU A 56 0.06 -6.11 -12.61
N ARG A 57 1.27 -6.12 -12.05
CA ARG A 57 1.55 -6.95 -10.87
C ARG A 57 0.75 -6.54 -9.65
N GLN A 58 0.53 -5.24 -9.42
CA GLN A 58 -0.12 -4.74 -8.21
C GLN A 58 -1.52 -5.33 -7.95
N PRO A 59 -2.44 -5.39 -8.92
CA PRO A 59 -3.78 -5.96 -8.72
C PRO A 59 -3.78 -7.45 -8.36
N ALA A 60 -2.70 -8.18 -8.63
CA ALA A 60 -2.63 -9.60 -8.25
C ALA A 60 -2.82 -9.83 -6.74
N LEU A 61 -2.50 -8.84 -5.88
CA LEU A 61 -2.78 -8.92 -4.45
C LEU A 61 -4.27 -8.73 -4.10
N ASP A 62 -5.06 -8.18 -5.01
CA ASP A 62 -6.50 -7.98 -4.81
C ASP A 62 -7.32 -9.24 -5.22
N ASP A 63 -6.67 -10.24 -5.83
CA ASP A 63 -7.30 -11.51 -6.17
C ASP A 63 -7.64 -12.28 -4.89
N PRO A 64 -8.87 -12.86 -4.76
CA PRO A 64 -9.25 -13.67 -3.60
C PRO A 64 -8.32 -14.87 -3.34
N ASP A 65 -7.73 -15.42 -4.40
CA ASP A 65 -6.82 -16.55 -4.32
C ASP A 65 -5.35 -16.13 -4.09
N SER A 66 -5.10 -14.84 -3.87
CA SER A 66 -3.77 -14.30 -3.55
C SER A 66 -3.31 -14.79 -2.18
N THR A 67 -2.05 -15.21 -2.10
CA THR A 67 -1.47 -15.79 -0.89
C THR A 67 -0.53 -14.83 -0.13
N PRO A 68 -0.29 -15.05 1.18
CA PRO A 68 0.72 -14.30 1.92
C PRO A 68 2.12 -14.38 1.30
N GLU A 69 2.48 -15.51 0.69
CA GLU A 69 3.79 -15.70 0.02
C GLU A 69 3.96 -14.75 -1.17
N LEU A 70 2.86 -14.45 -1.89
CA LEU A 70 2.89 -13.46 -2.96
C LEU A 70 3.13 -12.05 -2.40
N VAL A 71 2.52 -11.71 -1.26
CA VAL A 71 2.77 -10.42 -0.58
C VAL A 71 4.23 -10.31 -0.15
N GLU A 72 4.80 -11.38 0.43
CA GLU A 72 6.22 -11.45 0.80
C GLU A 72 7.14 -11.26 -0.40
N ARG A 73 6.83 -11.89 -1.52
CA ARG A 73 7.57 -11.71 -2.77
C ARG A 73 7.51 -10.27 -3.26
N PHE A 74 6.34 -9.66 -3.26
CA PHE A 74 6.14 -8.28 -3.72
C PHE A 74 6.79 -7.24 -2.80
N SER A 75 7.01 -7.54 -1.53
CA SER A 75 7.77 -6.64 -0.65
C SER A 75 9.23 -6.46 -1.09
N ARG A 76 9.73 -7.31 -1.98
CA ARG A 76 11.09 -7.28 -2.55
C ARG A 76 11.09 -7.01 -4.06
N ASP A 77 9.98 -6.57 -4.62
CA ASP A 77 9.86 -6.26 -6.05
C ASP A 77 10.86 -5.14 -6.45
N PRO A 78 11.46 -5.21 -7.65
CA PRO A 78 12.34 -4.14 -8.12
C PRO A 78 11.64 -2.78 -8.21
N HIS A 79 10.34 -2.76 -8.47
CA HIS A 79 9.58 -1.53 -8.62
C HIS A 79 8.94 -1.07 -7.29
N TRP A 80 9.20 0.16 -6.90
CA TRP A 80 8.74 0.72 -5.61
C TRP A 80 7.21 0.71 -5.43
N GLU A 81 6.41 0.90 -6.49
CA GLU A 81 4.95 0.85 -6.37
C GLU A 81 4.43 -0.52 -5.96
N VAL A 82 5.09 -1.59 -6.42
CA VAL A 82 4.73 -2.95 -6.04
C VAL A 82 5.12 -3.22 -4.59
N ARG A 83 6.32 -2.76 -4.16
CA ARG A 83 6.74 -2.83 -2.74
C ARG A 83 5.80 -2.02 -1.85
N ARG A 84 5.39 -0.82 -2.27
CA ARG A 84 4.40 -0.02 -1.55
C ARG A 84 3.07 -0.77 -1.43
N ARG A 85 2.58 -1.38 -2.51
CA ARG A 85 1.35 -2.16 -2.48
C ARG A 85 1.44 -3.35 -1.50
N ALA A 86 2.60 -4.02 -1.43
CA ALA A 86 2.84 -5.07 -0.44
C ALA A 86 2.85 -4.51 1.00
N ALA A 87 3.41 -3.32 1.23
CA ALA A 87 3.41 -2.66 2.53
C ALA A 87 2.00 -2.27 3.01
N GLU A 88 1.04 -2.06 2.10
CA GLU A 88 -0.38 -1.81 2.42
C GLU A 88 -1.11 -3.10 2.84
N ASP A 89 -0.60 -4.27 2.50
CA ASP A 89 -1.30 -5.53 2.68
C ASP A 89 -1.16 -6.07 4.11
N PRO A 90 -2.27 -6.32 4.84
CA PRO A 90 -2.21 -6.77 6.22
C PRO A 90 -1.64 -8.18 6.40
N ARG A 91 -1.50 -8.95 5.30
CA ARG A 91 -0.89 -10.29 5.32
C ARG A 91 0.63 -10.25 5.34
N LEU A 92 1.26 -9.10 5.03
CA LEU A 92 2.72 -8.97 5.08
C LEU A 92 3.23 -9.26 6.48
N SER A 93 4.26 -10.09 6.58
CA SER A 93 4.87 -10.42 7.85
C SER A 93 5.65 -9.23 8.44
N THR A 94 5.79 -9.23 9.77
CA THR A 94 6.66 -8.27 10.47
C THR A 94 8.11 -8.32 9.96
N ALA A 95 8.60 -9.51 9.60
CA ALA A 95 9.96 -9.70 9.10
C ALA A 95 10.20 -8.97 7.78
N SER A 96 9.19 -8.88 6.91
CA SER A 96 9.28 -8.15 5.64
C SER A 96 8.81 -6.70 5.73
N ALA A 97 7.92 -6.36 6.69
CA ALA A 97 7.48 -4.98 6.89
C ALA A 97 8.58 -4.09 7.49
N VAL A 98 9.39 -4.60 8.43
CA VAL A 98 10.45 -3.83 9.09
C VAL A 98 11.53 -3.33 8.11
N PRO A 99 12.08 -4.15 7.18
CA PRO A 99 13.01 -3.66 6.17
C PRO A 99 12.47 -2.55 5.27
N LEU A 100 11.16 -2.53 5.00
CA LEU A 100 10.55 -1.48 4.18
C LEU A 100 10.55 -0.09 4.85
N LEU A 101 10.81 0.00 6.15
CA LEU A 101 11.02 1.28 6.84
C LEU A 101 12.29 2.01 6.38
N ASP A 102 13.26 1.27 5.85
CA ASP A 102 14.52 1.79 5.32
C ASP A 102 14.57 1.70 3.77
N ASP A 103 13.40 1.54 3.12
CA ASP A 103 13.29 1.47 1.66
C ASP A 103 13.87 2.74 1.00
N PRO A 104 14.59 2.62 -0.13
CA PRO A 104 15.11 3.78 -0.85
C PRO A 104 14.02 4.76 -1.28
N HIS A 105 12.78 4.28 -1.53
CA HIS A 105 11.68 5.12 -1.97
C HIS A 105 10.82 5.63 -0.80
N GLU A 106 10.66 6.95 -0.68
CA GLU A 106 9.94 7.60 0.41
C GLU A 106 8.51 7.07 0.62
N TRP A 107 7.73 6.92 -0.45
CA TRP A 107 6.35 6.42 -0.36
C TRP A 107 6.23 5.00 0.19
N VAL A 108 7.26 4.16 -0.02
CA VAL A 108 7.31 2.82 0.59
C VAL A 108 7.53 2.96 2.10
N ARG A 109 8.49 3.80 2.51
CA ARG A 109 8.77 4.04 3.94
C ARG A 109 7.55 4.57 4.68
N VAL A 110 6.89 5.61 4.14
CA VAL A 110 5.68 6.19 4.74
C VAL A 110 4.55 5.16 4.88
N THR A 111 4.39 4.31 3.87
CA THR A 111 3.39 3.24 3.92
C THR A 111 3.75 2.18 4.96
N ALA A 112 5.01 1.76 5.01
CA ALA A 112 5.50 0.76 5.96
C ALA A 112 5.34 1.20 7.43
N VAL A 113 5.51 2.49 7.73
CA VAL A 113 5.28 3.03 9.10
C VAL A 113 3.86 2.77 9.58
N ARG A 114 2.88 2.78 8.68
CA ARG A 114 1.46 2.57 8.99
C ARG A 114 1.06 1.09 9.06
N HIS A 115 1.98 0.19 8.77
CA HIS A 115 1.67 -1.24 8.74
C HIS A 115 1.32 -1.77 10.13
N GLY A 116 0.13 -2.41 10.26
CA GLY A 116 -0.46 -2.84 11.53
C GLY A 116 0.29 -3.96 12.27
N ARG A 117 1.37 -4.53 11.70
CA ARG A 117 2.17 -5.59 12.33
C ARG A 117 3.55 -5.14 12.79
N LEU A 118 3.82 -3.84 12.81
CA LEU A 118 5.11 -3.36 13.31
C LEU A 118 5.24 -3.58 14.81
N PRO A 119 6.42 -4.04 15.29
CA PRO A 119 6.66 -4.19 16.72
C PRO A 119 6.62 -2.83 17.43
N ALA A 120 6.05 -2.79 18.65
CA ALA A 120 5.97 -1.57 19.44
C ALA A 120 7.34 -0.88 19.64
N ARG A 121 8.41 -1.67 19.82
CA ARG A 121 9.80 -1.15 19.92
C ARG A 121 10.24 -0.40 18.66
N THR A 122 9.80 -0.85 17.47
CA THR A 122 10.10 -0.19 16.20
C THR A 122 9.37 1.15 16.12
N LEU A 123 8.09 1.19 16.49
CA LEU A 123 7.30 2.44 16.54
C LEU A 123 7.91 3.44 17.51
N VAL A 124 8.34 3.00 18.72
CA VAL A 124 9.02 3.88 19.67
C VAL A 124 10.31 4.46 19.10
N ARG A 125 11.07 3.67 18.31
CA ARG A 125 12.27 4.17 17.61
C ARG A 125 11.89 5.23 16.58
N LEU A 126 10.87 4.98 15.77
CA LEU A 126 10.39 5.91 14.72
C LEU A 126 9.87 7.24 15.31
N LEU A 127 9.25 7.20 16.49
CA LEU A 127 8.78 8.41 17.18
C LEU A 127 9.93 9.33 17.64
N ARG A 128 11.15 8.83 17.72
CA ARG A 128 12.34 9.65 18.02
C ARG A 128 12.90 10.35 16.79
N ASP A 129 12.52 9.91 15.60
CA ASP A 129 12.88 10.56 14.34
C ASP A 129 11.77 11.53 13.95
N LEU A 130 12.05 12.83 14.00
CA LEU A 130 11.10 13.91 13.68
C LEU A 130 10.49 13.81 12.28
N ARG A 131 11.16 13.12 11.34
CA ARG A 131 10.67 12.93 9.98
C ARG A 131 9.51 11.94 9.89
N THR A 132 9.45 10.98 10.81
CA THR A 132 8.49 9.88 10.82
C THR A 132 7.43 10.00 11.90
N VAL A 133 7.54 10.94 12.83
CA VAL A 133 6.64 11.13 13.97
C VAL A 133 5.17 11.17 13.54
N ARG A 134 4.84 11.99 12.53
CA ARG A 134 3.46 12.15 12.09
C ARG A 134 2.85 10.84 11.59
N ASP A 135 3.60 10.05 10.84
CA ASP A 135 3.12 8.79 10.29
C ASP A 135 3.09 7.68 11.34
N ALA A 136 4.04 7.68 12.27
CA ALA A 136 4.08 6.74 13.38
C ALA A 136 2.90 6.94 14.36
N LEU A 137 2.44 8.18 14.57
CA LEU A 137 1.31 8.51 15.44
C LEU A 137 -0.02 7.93 14.96
N VAL A 138 -0.20 7.72 13.66
CA VAL A 138 -1.41 7.14 13.09
C VAL A 138 -1.32 5.62 12.94
N SER A 139 -0.25 4.99 13.39
CA SER A 139 -0.10 3.54 13.33
C SER A 139 -1.06 2.84 14.29
N PRO A 140 -1.84 1.84 13.82
CA PRO A 140 -2.79 1.11 14.65
C PRO A 140 -2.13 0.27 15.76
N THR A 141 -0.82 0.05 15.69
CA THR A 141 -0.06 -0.74 16.66
C THR A 141 0.65 0.11 17.72
N LEU A 142 0.43 1.44 17.73
CA LEU A 142 1.04 2.30 18.73
C LEU A 142 0.46 2.00 20.12
N PRO A 143 1.30 1.65 21.14
CA PRO A 143 0.82 1.35 22.48
C PRO A 143 0.13 2.54 23.14
N VAL A 144 -1.02 2.30 23.78
CA VAL A 144 -1.81 3.35 24.50
C VAL A 144 -0.94 4.08 25.52
N ALA A 145 -0.03 3.39 26.20
CA ALA A 145 0.90 3.99 27.15
C ALA A 145 1.83 5.05 26.52
N VAL A 146 2.24 4.83 25.26
CA VAL A 146 3.04 5.81 24.50
C VAL A 146 2.19 7.01 24.13
N MET A 147 0.96 6.77 23.63
CA MET A 147 0.01 7.84 23.31
C MET A 147 -0.32 8.73 24.51
N ARG A 148 -0.53 8.14 25.71
CA ARG A 148 -0.78 8.91 26.95
C ARG A 148 0.39 9.81 27.30
N ARG A 149 1.63 9.27 27.27
CA ARG A 149 2.83 10.04 27.62
C ARG A 149 3.09 11.20 26.66
N MET A 150 2.66 11.08 25.40
CA MET A 150 2.76 12.15 24.39
C MET A 150 1.66 13.21 24.56
N ALA A 151 0.53 12.85 25.14
CA ALA A 151 -0.59 13.77 25.41
C ALA A 151 -0.40 14.56 26.71
N GLU A 152 0.53 14.17 27.59
CA GLU A 152 0.87 14.91 28.81
C GLU A 152 1.70 16.13 28.45
N PRO A 153 1.25 17.36 28.77
CA PRO A 153 2.06 18.56 28.55
C PRO A 153 3.34 18.46 29.35
N SER A 154 4.47 18.67 28.69
CA SER A 154 5.77 18.78 29.36
C SER A 154 5.72 19.98 30.31
N GLY A 155 5.64 19.70 31.61
CA GLY A 155 5.71 20.72 32.67
C GLY A 155 7.11 21.34 32.77
#